data_94344b613a05723095f2964bb1c69dcc
#
_entry.id   94344b613a05723095f2964bb1c69dcc
#
_cell.length_a   1.000
_cell.length_b   1.000
_cell.length_c   1.000
_cell.angle_alpha   90.00
_cell.angle_beta   90.00
_cell.angle_gamma   90.00
#
_symmetry.space_group_name_H-M   'P 1'
#
loop_
_entity.id
_entity.type
_entity.pdbx_description
1 polymer ?
#
loop_
_entity_poly.entity_id
_entity_poly.type
_entity_poly.pdbx_seq_one_letter_code
_entity_poly.pdbx_strand_id
1 'polypeptide(L)'
;MTTLAQVRAAALALPEAAEVVTGGTVTFSVRGRRFAAVTRDDVVQLRLGDDDVARLLAEHPAARRWTRGAHLLGASVPLADLDGQQANHWVRRAWFARAPQRLGAALLAADAAEPGSVGDLPAAIGRPATRALAAAGIVTLSDVARLGDAELLALHGVGPRAVRILREALAAR
;
A
#
# COMPACT_ATOMS: atom_id res chain seq x y z
N MET A 1 16.02 -11.70 2.66
CA MET A 1 15.20 -12.41 1.63
C MET A 1 13.74 -12.07 1.86
N THR A 2 13.07 -11.59 0.84
CA THR A 2 11.63 -11.27 0.88
C THR A 2 10.80 -12.51 0.59
N THR A 3 9.64 -12.62 1.22
CA THR A 3 8.68 -13.72 1.03
C THR A 3 7.40 -13.22 0.36
N LEU A 4 6.62 -14.14 -0.23
CA LEU A 4 5.28 -13.83 -0.73
C LEU A 4 4.40 -13.15 0.36
N ALA A 5 4.52 -13.59 1.61
CA ALA A 5 3.75 -13.00 2.72
C ALA A 5 4.08 -11.52 2.92
N GLN A 6 5.34 -11.12 2.79
CA GLN A 6 5.77 -9.72 2.89
C GLN A 6 5.27 -8.88 1.71
N VAL A 7 5.37 -9.40 0.47
CA VAL A 7 4.82 -8.72 -0.71
C VAL A 7 3.31 -8.56 -0.59
N ARG A 8 2.61 -9.61 -0.11
CA ARG A 8 1.15 -9.57 0.14
C ARG A 8 0.80 -8.49 1.16
N ALA A 9 1.51 -8.44 2.29
CA ALA A 9 1.29 -7.42 3.31
C ALA A 9 1.53 -6.01 2.76
N ALA A 10 2.61 -5.79 1.99
CA ALA A 10 2.91 -4.52 1.35
C ALA A 10 1.84 -4.09 0.34
N ALA A 11 1.36 -5.03 -0.48
CA ALA A 11 0.38 -4.74 -1.52
C ALA A 11 -1.02 -4.44 -0.93
N LEU A 12 -1.46 -5.25 0.04
CA LEU A 12 -2.79 -5.10 0.65
C LEU A 12 -2.88 -3.94 1.66
N ALA A 13 -1.75 -3.39 2.11
CA ALA A 13 -1.72 -2.15 2.88
C ALA A 13 -2.01 -0.90 2.01
N LEU A 14 -2.00 -1.02 0.69
CA LEU A 14 -2.25 0.10 -0.22
C LEU A 14 -3.76 0.29 -0.47
N PRO A 15 -4.23 1.53 -0.61
CA PRO A 15 -5.66 1.81 -0.79
C PRO A 15 -6.28 1.06 -1.97
N GLU A 16 -7.46 0.48 -1.73
CA GLU A 16 -8.25 -0.25 -2.74
C GLU A 16 -7.48 -1.37 -3.46
N ALA A 17 -6.45 -1.91 -2.81
CA ALA A 17 -5.74 -3.07 -3.33
C ALA A 17 -6.56 -4.35 -3.10
N ALA A 18 -6.59 -5.20 -4.12
CA ALA A 18 -7.26 -6.50 -4.09
C ALA A 18 -6.31 -7.59 -4.58
N GLU A 19 -6.45 -8.78 -4.01
CA GLU A 19 -5.69 -9.97 -4.37
C GLU A 19 -6.57 -10.99 -5.12
N VAL A 20 -6.00 -11.62 -6.14
CA VAL A 20 -6.59 -12.78 -6.82
C VAL A 20 -5.50 -13.83 -7.03
N VAL A 21 -5.80 -15.07 -6.68
CA VAL A 21 -4.90 -16.21 -6.90
C VAL A 21 -5.43 -17.06 -8.05
N THR A 22 -4.64 -17.20 -9.10
CA THR A 22 -4.99 -18.02 -10.26
C THR A 22 -3.80 -18.85 -10.70
N GLY A 23 -4.00 -20.15 -10.75
CA GLY A 23 -2.96 -21.05 -11.26
C GLY A 23 -1.63 -20.97 -10.51
N GLY A 24 -1.63 -20.66 -9.20
CA GLY A 24 -0.42 -20.51 -8.36
C GLY A 24 0.29 -19.16 -8.53
N THR A 25 -0.24 -18.24 -9.32
CA THR A 25 0.21 -16.84 -9.38
C THR A 25 -0.69 -15.99 -8.50
N VAL A 26 -0.08 -15.22 -7.62
CA VAL A 26 -0.78 -14.23 -6.78
C VAL A 26 -0.71 -12.88 -7.46
N THR A 27 -1.85 -12.29 -7.79
CA THR A 27 -1.96 -11.03 -8.51
C THR A 27 -2.58 -9.97 -7.63
N PHE A 28 -1.98 -8.78 -7.59
CA PHE A 28 -2.47 -7.60 -6.87
C PHE A 28 -2.94 -6.55 -7.86
N SER A 29 -4.13 -6.01 -7.62
CA SER A 29 -4.76 -5.00 -8.49
C SER A 29 -5.33 -3.84 -7.67
N VAL A 30 -5.43 -2.66 -8.28
CA VAL A 30 -6.14 -1.48 -7.78
C VAL A 30 -7.21 -1.10 -8.80
N ARG A 31 -8.47 -1.06 -8.39
CA ARG A 31 -9.59 -0.82 -9.32
C ARG A 31 -9.55 -1.72 -10.57
N GLY A 32 -9.27 -3.00 -10.39
CA GLY A 32 -9.17 -3.97 -11.49
C GLY A 32 -7.91 -3.85 -12.36
N ARG A 33 -7.02 -2.88 -12.10
CA ARG A 33 -5.76 -2.68 -12.84
C ARG A 33 -4.62 -3.33 -12.10
N ARG A 34 -4.10 -4.44 -12.65
CA ARG A 34 -2.96 -5.17 -12.08
C ARG A 34 -1.75 -4.24 -11.94
N PHE A 35 -1.16 -4.20 -10.75
CA PHE A 35 0.08 -3.47 -10.48
C PHE A 35 1.25 -4.38 -10.12
N ALA A 36 1.00 -5.51 -9.45
CA ALA A 36 2.03 -6.48 -9.09
C ALA A 36 1.49 -7.91 -9.20
N ALA A 37 2.39 -8.88 -9.33
CA ALA A 37 2.08 -10.29 -9.12
C ALA A 37 3.32 -11.06 -8.67
N VAL A 38 3.11 -12.16 -7.95
CA VAL A 38 4.15 -13.13 -7.61
C VAL A 38 3.83 -14.43 -8.32
N THR A 39 4.78 -14.91 -9.11
CA THR A 39 4.67 -16.16 -9.85
C THR A 39 4.99 -17.37 -8.97
N ARG A 40 4.75 -18.58 -9.47
CA ARG A 40 5.10 -19.84 -8.78
C ARG A 40 6.61 -20.00 -8.55
N ASP A 41 7.43 -19.35 -9.38
CA ASP A 41 8.89 -19.42 -9.33
C ASP A 41 9.48 -18.34 -8.42
N ASP A 42 8.68 -17.80 -7.48
CA ASP A 42 9.08 -16.74 -6.56
C ASP A 42 9.65 -15.50 -7.25
N VAL A 43 9.11 -15.15 -8.42
CA VAL A 43 9.45 -13.93 -9.14
C VAL A 43 8.33 -12.92 -8.97
N VAL A 44 8.65 -11.72 -8.50
CA VAL A 44 7.71 -10.60 -8.47
C VAL A 44 7.75 -9.86 -9.80
N GLN A 45 6.58 -9.66 -10.39
CA GLN A 45 6.35 -8.86 -11.58
C GLN A 45 5.69 -7.55 -11.17
N LEU A 46 6.28 -6.43 -11.56
CA LEU A 46 5.87 -5.09 -11.16
C LEU A 46 5.53 -4.26 -12.40
N ARG A 47 4.37 -3.61 -12.40
CA ARG A 47 3.99 -2.63 -13.42
C ARG A 47 4.65 -1.30 -13.09
N LEU A 48 5.70 -0.96 -13.83
CA LEU A 48 6.53 0.22 -13.62
C LEU A 48 6.64 1.03 -14.91
N GLY A 49 6.85 2.33 -14.78
CA GLY A 49 7.27 3.19 -15.89
C GLY A 49 8.74 2.99 -16.23
N ASP A 50 9.17 3.56 -17.36
CA ASP A 50 10.51 3.34 -17.94
C ASP A 50 11.64 3.72 -16.97
N ASP A 51 11.54 4.86 -16.29
CA ASP A 51 12.55 5.32 -15.33
C ASP A 51 12.69 4.39 -14.13
N ASP A 52 11.56 3.91 -13.60
CA ASP A 52 11.55 2.95 -12.48
C ASP A 52 12.09 1.59 -12.89
N VAL A 53 11.79 1.16 -14.12
CA VAL A 53 12.38 -0.06 -14.69
C VAL A 53 13.90 0.07 -14.80
N ALA A 54 14.39 1.20 -15.33
CA ALA A 54 15.82 1.44 -15.46
C ALA A 54 16.52 1.43 -14.09
N ARG A 55 15.92 2.07 -13.08
CA ARG A 55 16.44 2.07 -11.71
C ARG A 55 16.46 0.68 -11.08
N LEU A 56 15.35 -0.06 -11.16
CA LEU A 56 15.26 -1.42 -10.61
C LEU A 56 16.29 -2.36 -11.24
N LEU A 57 16.51 -2.26 -12.55
CA LEU A 57 17.51 -3.06 -13.24
C LEU A 57 18.96 -2.70 -12.84
N ALA A 58 19.22 -1.43 -12.52
CA ALA A 58 20.53 -0.98 -12.06
C ALA A 58 20.81 -1.45 -10.61
N GLU A 59 19.79 -1.47 -9.76
CA GLU A 59 19.90 -1.89 -8.36
C GLU A 59 19.93 -3.42 -8.19
N HIS A 60 19.31 -4.16 -9.11
CA HIS A 60 19.12 -5.62 -9.00
C HIS A 60 19.58 -6.33 -10.30
N PRO A 61 20.79 -6.89 -10.33
CA PRO A 61 21.35 -7.53 -11.53
C PRO A 61 20.54 -8.73 -12.08
N ALA A 62 19.78 -9.42 -11.20
CA ALA A 62 18.91 -10.51 -11.60
C ALA A 62 17.55 -10.04 -12.14
N ALA A 63 17.21 -8.75 -12.00
CA ALA A 63 15.99 -8.21 -12.56
C ALA A 63 16.00 -8.22 -14.10
N ARG A 64 14.82 -8.35 -14.68
CA ARG A 64 14.62 -8.39 -16.13
C ARG A 64 13.48 -7.46 -16.54
N ARG A 65 13.58 -6.88 -17.75
CA ARG A 65 12.47 -6.19 -18.38
C ARG A 65 11.32 -7.15 -18.60
N TRP A 66 10.12 -6.74 -18.22
CA TRP A 66 8.91 -7.48 -18.50
C TRP A 66 8.18 -6.80 -19.65
N THR A 67 8.13 -7.49 -20.80
CA THR A 67 7.58 -6.97 -22.05
C THR A 67 6.45 -7.83 -22.59
N ARG A 68 5.63 -7.29 -23.45
CA ARG A 68 4.68 -8.02 -24.30
C ARG A 68 4.89 -7.56 -25.74
N GLY A 69 5.59 -8.36 -26.52
CA GLY A 69 6.11 -7.92 -27.82
C GLY A 69 7.07 -6.74 -27.62
N ALA A 70 6.90 -5.67 -28.36
CA ALA A 70 7.69 -4.44 -28.22
C ALA A 70 7.29 -3.53 -27.04
N HIS A 71 6.17 -3.82 -26.36
CA HIS A 71 5.66 -2.97 -25.27
C HIS A 71 6.28 -3.33 -23.94
N LEU A 72 6.91 -2.36 -23.27
CA LEU A 72 7.37 -2.48 -21.90
C LEU A 72 6.14 -2.49 -20.97
N LEU A 73 6.05 -3.51 -20.14
CA LEU A 73 4.99 -3.65 -19.14
C LEU A 73 5.47 -3.28 -17.74
N GLY A 74 6.78 -3.38 -17.50
CA GLY A 74 7.41 -3.19 -16.21
C GLY A 74 8.68 -4.01 -16.07
N ALA A 75 8.93 -4.54 -14.89
CA ALA A 75 10.07 -5.40 -14.60
C ALA A 75 9.67 -6.61 -13.76
N SER A 76 10.51 -7.64 -13.80
CA SER A 76 10.45 -8.82 -12.97
C SER A 76 11.75 -8.98 -12.20
N VAL A 77 11.67 -9.40 -10.94
CA VAL A 77 12.82 -9.63 -10.06
C VAL A 77 12.55 -10.81 -9.13
N PRO A 78 13.52 -11.72 -8.90
CA PRO A 78 13.37 -12.79 -7.92
C PRO A 78 13.11 -12.22 -6.52
N LEU A 79 12.20 -12.81 -5.75
CA LEU A 79 11.93 -12.39 -4.36
C LEU A 79 13.18 -12.46 -3.48
N ALA A 80 14.06 -13.44 -3.76
CA ALA A 80 15.30 -13.63 -3.02
C ALA A 80 16.26 -12.44 -3.11
N ASP A 81 16.19 -11.65 -4.20
CA ASP A 81 17.06 -10.51 -4.47
C ASP A 81 16.52 -9.19 -3.90
N LEU A 82 15.35 -9.23 -3.30
CA LEU A 82 14.76 -8.09 -2.60
C LEU A 82 14.86 -8.27 -1.08
N ASP A 83 15.12 -7.21 -0.37
CA ASP A 83 14.80 -7.13 1.06
C ASP A 83 13.38 -6.60 1.28
N GLY A 84 12.91 -6.61 2.55
CA GLY A 84 11.56 -6.19 2.87
C GLY A 84 11.29 -4.70 2.59
N GLN A 85 12.29 -3.83 2.72
CA GLN A 85 12.15 -2.40 2.43
C GLN A 85 12.08 -2.15 0.92
N GLN A 86 12.93 -2.82 0.16
CA GLN A 86 12.93 -2.77 -1.30
C GLN A 86 11.62 -3.31 -1.87
N ALA A 87 11.12 -4.44 -1.34
CA ALA A 87 9.82 -4.98 -1.76
C ALA A 87 8.68 -3.98 -1.51
N ASN A 88 8.62 -3.36 -0.31
CA ASN A 88 7.65 -2.33 0.01
C ASN A 88 7.78 -1.12 -0.95
N HIS A 89 9.00 -0.67 -1.20
CA HIS A 89 9.26 0.45 -2.11
C HIS A 89 8.75 0.16 -3.51
N TRP A 90 9.16 -0.96 -4.10
CA TRP A 90 8.84 -1.29 -5.50
C TRP A 90 7.36 -1.66 -5.71
N VAL A 91 6.75 -2.35 -4.76
CA VAL A 91 5.29 -2.63 -4.77
C VAL A 91 4.50 -1.33 -4.73
N ARG A 92 4.90 -0.38 -3.87
CA ARG A 92 4.28 0.94 -3.79
C ARG A 92 4.45 1.75 -5.09
N ARG A 93 5.65 1.74 -5.70
CA ARG A 93 5.90 2.39 -7.00
C ARG A 93 5.00 1.81 -8.09
N ALA A 94 4.87 0.47 -8.14
CA ALA A 94 4.00 -0.22 -9.08
C ALA A 94 2.51 0.15 -8.89
N TRP A 95 2.08 0.28 -7.63
CA TRP A 95 0.73 0.74 -7.33
C TRP A 95 0.50 2.17 -7.83
N PHE A 96 1.41 3.11 -7.57
CA PHE A 96 1.30 4.48 -8.08
C PHE A 96 1.21 4.55 -9.61
N ALA A 97 1.93 3.70 -10.32
CA ALA A 97 1.88 3.62 -11.78
C ALA A 97 0.52 3.15 -12.33
N ARG A 98 -0.33 2.54 -11.49
CA ARG A 98 -1.62 1.96 -11.89
C ARG A 98 -2.83 2.56 -11.18
N ALA A 99 -2.64 3.16 -10.01
CA ALA A 99 -3.70 3.80 -9.23
C ALA A 99 -4.27 5.03 -9.96
N PRO A 100 -5.57 5.30 -9.82
CA PRO A 100 -6.14 6.59 -10.21
C PRO A 100 -5.41 7.74 -9.50
N GLN A 101 -5.19 8.85 -10.23
CA GLN A 101 -4.45 10.00 -9.71
C GLN A 101 -4.97 10.50 -8.36
N ARG A 102 -6.29 10.52 -8.16
CA ARG A 102 -6.91 10.93 -6.89
C ARG A 102 -6.50 10.05 -5.70
N LEU A 103 -6.38 8.72 -5.91
CA LEU A 103 -5.95 7.79 -4.86
C LEU A 103 -4.46 8.00 -4.53
N GLY A 104 -3.65 8.22 -5.56
CA GLY A 104 -2.23 8.55 -5.38
C GLY A 104 -2.06 9.85 -4.59
N ALA A 105 -2.78 10.90 -4.95
CA ALA A 105 -2.76 12.18 -4.24
C ALA A 105 -3.23 12.04 -2.78
N ALA A 106 -4.31 11.29 -2.54
CA ALA A 106 -4.81 11.01 -1.19
C ALA A 106 -3.78 10.25 -0.33
N LEU A 107 -3.10 9.25 -0.90
CA LEU A 107 -2.06 8.51 -0.20
C LEU A 107 -0.84 9.39 0.14
N LEU A 108 -0.41 10.26 -0.77
CA LEU A 108 0.68 11.21 -0.52
C LEU A 108 0.30 12.23 0.57
N ALA A 109 -0.93 12.74 0.52
CA ALA A 109 -1.44 13.64 1.56
C ALA A 109 -1.51 12.95 2.94
N ALA A 110 -1.95 11.68 2.97
CA ALA A 110 -1.96 10.87 4.19
C ALA A 110 -0.56 10.61 4.74
N ASP A 111 0.42 10.35 3.88
CA ASP A 111 1.83 10.18 4.31
C ASP A 111 2.43 11.45 4.92
N ALA A 112 2.00 12.61 4.43
CA ALA A 112 2.41 13.91 4.97
C ALA A 112 1.61 14.32 6.22
N ALA A 113 0.53 13.59 6.57
CA ALA A 113 -0.33 13.92 7.70
C ALA A 113 0.41 13.80 9.05
N GLU A 114 0.36 14.86 9.83
CA GLU A 114 0.91 14.91 11.17
C GLU A 114 -0.21 14.75 12.22
N PRO A 115 0.10 14.16 13.39
CA PRO A 115 -0.88 14.06 14.48
C PRO A 115 -1.41 15.43 14.90
N GLY A 116 -2.75 15.58 14.96
CA GLY A 116 -3.42 16.82 15.30
C GLY A 116 -3.55 17.84 14.15
N SER A 117 -3.05 17.53 12.94
CA SER A 117 -3.21 18.38 11.76
C SER A 117 -4.34 17.92 10.82
N VAL A 118 -4.98 16.80 11.12
CA VAL A 118 -6.02 16.20 10.28
C VAL A 118 -7.38 16.40 10.93
N GLY A 119 -8.14 17.34 10.40
CA GLY A 119 -9.49 17.67 10.88
C GLY A 119 -9.53 17.92 12.38
N ASP A 120 -10.42 17.21 13.08
CA ASP A 120 -10.57 17.24 14.54
C ASP A 120 -10.09 15.94 15.22
N LEU A 121 -9.28 15.15 14.52
CA LEU A 121 -8.73 13.91 15.08
C LEU A 121 -7.69 14.23 16.16
N PRO A 122 -7.75 13.55 17.34
CA PRO A 122 -6.82 13.78 18.44
C PRO A 122 -5.37 13.48 18.05
N ALA A 123 -4.43 14.38 18.40
CA ALA A 123 -3.00 14.14 18.18
C ALA A 123 -2.48 12.88 18.91
N ALA A 124 -3.11 12.51 20.02
CA ALA A 124 -2.73 11.39 20.88
C ALA A 124 -2.85 10.00 20.21
N ILE A 125 -3.58 9.89 19.07
CA ILE A 125 -3.65 8.62 18.31
C ILE A 125 -2.31 8.25 17.67
N GLY A 126 -1.42 9.24 17.50
CA GLY A 126 -0.09 9.06 16.94
C GLY A 126 -0.05 9.00 15.41
N ARG A 127 1.16 9.17 14.86
CA ARG A 127 1.40 9.27 13.41
C ARG A 127 0.88 8.07 12.60
N PRO A 128 1.09 6.79 13.00
CA PRO A 128 0.61 5.65 12.23
C PRO A 128 -0.92 5.66 12.06
N ALA A 129 -1.67 5.90 13.14
CA ALA A 129 -3.13 5.93 13.09
C ALA A 129 -3.64 7.15 12.32
N THR A 130 -3.02 8.33 12.50
CA THR A 130 -3.37 9.54 11.72
C THR A 130 -3.26 9.30 10.22
N ARG A 131 -2.16 8.70 9.78
CA ARG A 131 -1.93 8.39 8.36
C ARG A 131 -2.90 7.34 7.83
N ALA A 132 -3.16 6.29 8.60
CA ALA A 132 -4.09 5.24 8.22
C ALA A 132 -5.52 5.76 8.05
N LEU A 133 -5.99 6.58 8.99
CA LEU A 133 -7.31 7.22 8.92
C LEU A 133 -7.40 8.19 7.74
N ALA A 134 -6.40 9.07 7.57
CA ALA A 134 -6.36 10.00 6.44
C ALA A 134 -6.34 9.28 5.07
N ALA A 135 -5.59 8.18 4.96
CA ALA A 135 -5.55 7.36 3.74
C ALA A 135 -6.90 6.72 3.43
N ALA A 136 -7.69 6.38 4.47
CA ALA A 136 -9.06 5.87 4.34
C ALA A 136 -10.11 6.99 4.13
N GLY A 137 -9.69 8.27 4.08
CA GLY A 137 -10.59 9.41 3.95
C GLY A 137 -11.34 9.77 5.24
N ILE A 138 -10.90 9.23 6.38
CA ILE A 138 -11.47 9.48 7.71
C ILE A 138 -10.68 10.63 8.32
N VAL A 139 -11.24 11.82 8.26
CA VAL A 139 -10.55 13.06 8.69
C VAL A 139 -11.21 13.76 9.86
N THR A 140 -12.39 13.28 10.26
CA THR A 140 -13.14 13.85 11.40
C THR A 140 -13.60 12.79 12.40
N LEU A 141 -13.86 13.21 13.63
CA LEU A 141 -14.49 12.34 14.64
C LEU A 141 -15.91 11.92 14.21
N SER A 142 -16.60 12.72 13.39
CA SER A 142 -17.90 12.35 12.82
C SER A 142 -17.77 11.19 11.82
N ASP A 143 -16.67 11.10 11.08
CA ASP A 143 -16.39 9.95 10.20
C ASP A 143 -16.10 8.71 11.05
N VAL A 144 -15.32 8.88 12.12
CA VAL A 144 -15.00 7.78 13.07
C VAL A 144 -16.28 7.23 13.73
N ALA A 145 -17.26 8.10 14.04
CA ALA A 145 -18.52 7.69 14.65
C ALA A 145 -19.36 6.74 13.80
N ARG A 146 -19.15 6.75 12.47
CA ARG A 146 -19.86 5.88 11.51
C ARG A 146 -19.27 4.47 11.41
N LEU A 147 -18.10 4.25 12.00
CA LEU A 147 -17.35 3.01 11.90
C LEU A 147 -17.36 2.26 13.22
N GLY A 148 -17.44 0.94 13.16
CA GLY A 148 -17.26 0.06 14.31
C GLY A 148 -15.78 -0.09 14.67
N ASP A 149 -15.52 -0.59 15.90
CA ASP A 149 -14.13 -0.83 16.37
C ASP A 149 -13.40 -1.84 15.48
N ALA A 150 -14.11 -2.86 15.00
CA ALA A 150 -13.54 -3.87 14.10
C ALA A 150 -13.09 -3.26 12.75
N GLU A 151 -13.87 -2.32 12.21
CA GLU A 151 -13.54 -1.62 10.96
C GLU A 151 -12.33 -0.70 11.15
N LEU A 152 -12.26 0.00 12.29
CA LEU A 152 -11.11 0.85 12.63
C LEU A 152 -9.85 0.01 12.83
N LEU A 153 -9.93 -1.13 13.52
CA LEU A 153 -8.80 -2.05 13.74
C LEU A 153 -8.34 -2.75 12.46
N ALA A 154 -9.20 -2.87 11.45
CA ALA A 154 -8.83 -3.41 10.14
C ALA A 154 -7.91 -2.47 9.35
N LEU A 155 -7.86 -1.18 9.70
CA LEU A 155 -6.98 -0.22 9.07
C LEU A 155 -5.54 -0.42 9.55
N HIS A 156 -4.65 -0.76 8.61
CA HIS A 156 -3.23 -0.96 8.93
C HIS A 156 -2.62 0.32 9.53
N GLY A 157 -2.14 0.23 10.75
CA GLY A 157 -1.60 1.37 11.51
C GLY A 157 -2.55 1.92 12.60
N VAL A 158 -3.80 1.44 12.65
CA VAL A 158 -4.74 1.76 13.74
C VAL A 158 -4.74 0.60 14.74
N GLY A 159 -4.17 0.83 15.92
CA GLY A 159 -4.15 -0.16 17.00
C GLY A 159 -5.23 0.08 18.06
N PRO A 160 -5.43 -0.87 19.02
CA PRO A 160 -6.45 -0.76 20.09
C PRO A 160 -6.33 0.53 20.91
N ARG A 161 -5.11 1.01 21.14
CA ARG A 161 -4.88 2.29 21.84
C ARG A 161 -5.47 3.48 21.07
N ALA A 162 -5.28 3.52 19.76
CA ALA A 162 -5.82 4.59 18.92
C ALA A 162 -7.34 4.56 18.91
N VAL A 163 -7.95 3.36 18.78
CA VAL A 163 -9.41 3.20 18.82
C VAL A 163 -9.98 3.70 20.15
N ARG A 164 -9.36 3.35 21.28
CA ARG A 164 -9.79 3.83 22.61
C ARG A 164 -9.76 5.36 22.67
N ILE A 165 -8.67 6.01 22.26
CA ILE A 165 -8.53 7.47 22.27
C ILE A 165 -9.59 8.14 21.38
N LEU A 166 -9.89 7.56 20.22
CA LEU A 166 -10.93 8.05 19.32
C LEU A 166 -12.32 7.97 19.98
N ARG A 167 -12.63 6.85 20.67
CA ARG A 167 -13.90 6.69 21.38
C ARG A 167 -14.03 7.61 22.59
N GLU A 168 -12.95 7.81 23.33
CA GLU A 168 -12.90 8.80 24.43
C GLU A 168 -13.15 10.21 23.90
N ALA A 169 -12.53 10.60 22.79
CA ALA A 169 -12.74 11.90 22.16
C ALA A 169 -14.18 12.08 21.63
N LEU A 170 -14.80 11.01 21.12
CA LEU A 170 -16.21 11.04 20.72
C LEU A 170 -17.15 11.21 21.91
N ALA A 171 -16.86 10.55 23.04
CA ALA A 171 -17.67 10.62 24.25
C ALA A 171 -17.56 11.98 24.98
N ALA A 172 -16.48 12.72 24.72
CA ALA A 172 -16.24 14.05 25.31
C ALA A 172 -16.90 15.21 24.54
N ARG A 173 -17.64 14.91 23.46
CA ARG A 173 -18.40 15.88 22.66
C ARG A 173 -19.83 16.04 23.14
#